data_30efad2002ead81aa5b676bfb575ed1d
#
_entry.id   30efad2002ead81aa5b676bfb575ed1d
#
_cell.length_a   1.000
_cell.length_b   1.000
_cell.length_c   1.000
_cell.angle_alpha   90.00
_cell.angle_beta   90.00
_cell.angle_gamma   90.00
#
_symmetry.space_group_name_H-M   'P 1'
#
loop_
_entity.id
_entity.type
_entity.pdbx_description
1 polymer ?
#
loop_
_entity_poly.entity_id
_entity_poly.type
_entity_poly.pdbx_seq_one_letter_code
_entity_poly.pdbx_strand_id
1 'polypeptide(L)'
;MLMAETHRTAPRSAGEGMSAVGRLRTASLYRRCLRRSAPEPLGRTPLCGVWVLFLLRVVVFLQYRFFGEPVVAACVENGANCIDISGEPQFLEEMYLKYHEKAAEKGVYIIGSCGFDTIPGDMGVLYTRDKLKGTLTAVESFLKVKSGPEGCCVHDGTWKSAVYGLADQDNLRKLRKKIGYAPVPVVGAKLKKRGFLFYNREFKEYSIPFMGADVSVVKRSQRYFYTELQETPVQYSAYVNIGSLGSAIKLMFAGFLFLLLVKFSFGRKLLTKYPEFFSAGRFTKEGPTQKQMDGTSFTITFFGEGYSEGQDPQNGKPNVKICTEVKGPEPGYVATPIAMVQAAVTLLQDSAYLPKQGGVYSPGAAFSKTKLIDRLNKCGVEFSVISKPEV
;
A
#
# COMPACT_ATOMS: atom_id res chain seq x y z
N MET A 1 -23.69 -29.27 -9.69
CA MET A 1 -24.60 -30.19 -9.04
C MET A 1 -23.86 -30.82 -7.87
N LEU A 2 -24.16 -30.38 -6.72
CA LEU A 2 -24.28 -30.98 -5.39
C LEU A 2 -24.15 -29.88 -4.35
N MET A 3 -25.30 -29.45 -3.88
CA MET A 3 -25.45 -28.71 -2.61
C MET A 3 -25.42 -29.74 -1.49
N ALA A 4 -24.70 -29.41 -0.43
CA ALA A 4 -24.93 -30.02 0.88
C ALA A 4 -25.22 -28.90 1.86
N GLU A 5 -26.48 -28.84 2.28
CA GLU A 5 -26.97 -28.03 3.38
C GLU A 5 -26.34 -28.49 4.69
N THR A 6 -25.79 -27.58 5.45
CA THR A 6 -25.73 -27.70 6.90
C THR A 6 -26.21 -26.41 7.54
N HIS A 7 -27.44 -26.45 8.03
CA HIS A 7 -28.02 -25.49 8.94
C HIS A 7 -27.15 -25.38 10.21
N ARG A 8 -26.52 -24.22 10.43
CA ARG A 8 -26.23 -23.72 11.77
C ARG A 8 -26.54 -22.23 11.81
N THR A 9 -27.52 -21.92 12.64
CA THR A 9 -28.00 -20.59 12.99
C THR A 9 -26.88 -19.68 13.44
N ALA A 10 -26.61 -18.61 12.68
CA ALA A 10 -25.78 -17.48 13.10
C ALA A 10 -26.68 -16.35 13.61
N PRO A 11 -26.31 -15.62 14.67
CA PRO A 11 -27.10 -14.54 15.19
C PRO A 11 -27.12 -13.36 14.22
N ARG A 12 -28.32 -12.86 13.93
CA ARG A 12 -28.58 -11.58 13.24
C ARG A 12 -28.09 -10.43 14.12
N SER A 13 -27.04 -9.72 13.70
CA SER A 13 -26.82 -8.28 13.94
C SER A 13 -25.44 -7.86 13.47
N ALA A 14 -25.27 -7.41 12.24
CA ALA A 14 -24.23 -6.51 11.77
C ALA A 14 -24.51 -6.12 10.31
N GLY A 15 -25.46 -5.21 10.10
CA GLY A 15 -25.81 -4.81 8.74
C GLY A 15 -26.47 -3.45 8.59
N GLU A 16 -26.18 -2.50 9.48
CA GLU A 16 -26.66 -1.11 9.32
C GLU A 16 -25.59 -0.13 9.75
N GLY A 17 -24.68 0.22 8.84
CA GLY A 17 -23.58 1.14 9.17
C GLY A 17 -23.06 2.02 8.02
N MET A 18 -23.77 2.10 6.91
CA MET A 18 -23.53 3.15 5.90
C MET A 18 -24.86 3.69 5.39
N SER A 19 -25.09 5.01 5.52
CA SER A 19 -26.30 5.64 4.98
C SER A 19 -26.42 5.42 3.48
N ALA A 20 -27.65 5.28 2.96
CA ALA A 20 -27.94 5.09 1.55
C ALA A 20 -27.34 6.19 0.66
N VAL A 21 -27.19 7.41 1.19
CA VAL A 21 -26.60 8.58 0.50
C VAL A 21 -25.09 8.46 0.34
N GLY A 22 -24.37 7.93 1.35
CA GLY A 22 -22.94 7.65 1.24
C GLY A 22 -22.64 6.57 0.20
N ARG A 23 -23.49 5.55 0.13
CA ARG A 23 -23.42 4.48 -0.89
C ARG A 23 -23.62 5.01 -2.32
N LEU A 24 -24.49 5.99 -2.50
CA LEU A 24 -24.79 6.58 -3.82
C LEU A 24 -23.69 7.53 -4.33
N ARG A 25 -23.02 8.31 -3.44
CA ARG A 25 -21.93 9.21 -3.84
C ARG A 25 -20.62 8.47 -4.14
N THR A 26 -20.25 7.50 -3.33
CA THR A 26 -19.08 6.64 -3.61
C THR A 26 -19.30 5.85 -4.90
N ALA A 27 -20.51 5.33 -5.13
CA ALA A 27 -20.88 4.67 -6.39
C ALA A 27 -20.87 5.64 -7.59
N SER A 28 -21.17 6.94 -7.38
CA SER A 28 -21.13 7.96 -8.43
C SER A 28 -19.69 8.35 -8.82
N LEU A 29 -18.81 8.52 -7.86
CA LEU A 29 -17.36 8.72 -8.11
C LEU A 29 -16.76 7.50 -8.81
N TYR A 30 -17.13 6.31 -8.35
CA TYR A 30 -16.73 5.03 -8.93
C TYR A 30 -17.20 4.88 -10.39
N ARG A 31 -18.47 5.19 -10.68
CA ARG A 31 -19.02 5.20 -12.05
C ARG A 31 -18.35 6.27 -12.91
N ARG A 32 -17.96 7.40 -12.35
CA ARG A 32 -17.26 8.47 -13.07
C ARG A 32 -15.83 8.07 -13.42
N CYS A 33 -15.09 7.40 -12.51
CA CYS A 33 -13.78 6.81 -12.77
C CYS A 33 -13.86 5.72 -13.84
N LEU A 34 -14.80 4.80 -13.72
CA LEU A 34 -15.01 3.73 -14.70
C LEU A 34 -15.39 4.27 -16.09
N ARG A 35 -16.24 5.32 -16.18
CA ARG A 35 -16.61 5.95 -17.46
C ARG A 35 -15.46 6.71 -18.13
N ARG A 36 -14.53 7.29 -17.32
CA ARG A 36 -13.34 7.97 -17.84
C ARG A 36 -12.23 7.02 -18.28
N SER A 37 -12.27 5.78 -17.81
CA SER A 37 -11.29 4.73 -18.11
C SER A 37 -11.79 3.73 -19.17
N ALA A 38 -13.05 3.83 -19.63
CA ALA A 38 -13.62 2.88 -20.58
C ALA A 38 -13.11 3.16 -22.01
N PRO A 39 -12.39 2.24 -22.65
CA PRO A 39 -12.27 2.19 -24.10
C PRO A 39 -13.56 1.64 -24.72
N GLU A 40 -13.69 1.74 -26.03
CA GLU A 40 -14.79 1.18 -26.82
C GLU A 40 -15.08 -0.31 -26.52
N PRO A 41 -16.29 -0.81 -26.81
CA PRO A 41 -16.82 -2.03 -26.22
C PRO A 41 -15.95 -3.26 -26.49
N LEU A 42 -15.34 -3.77 -25.43
CA LEU A 42 -14.70 -5.08 -25.41
C LEU A 42 -15.73 -6.17 -25.72
N GLY A 43 -15.41 -6.97 -26.74
CA GLY A 43 -16.17 -8.15 -27.09
C GLY A 43 -16.45 -9.05 -25.87
N ARG A 44 -17.63 -9.61 -25.85
CA ARG A 44 -18.28 -10.41 -24.81
C ARG A 44 -17.35 -11.39 -24.08
N THR A 45 -16.96 -11.02 -22.84
CA THR A 45 -16.67 -11.98 -21.77
C THR A 45 -17.33 -11.47 -20.47
N PRO A 46 -18.55 -11.95 -20.15
CA PRO A 46 -19.39 -11.34 -19.11
C PRO A 46 -19.04 -11.66 -17.65
N LEU A 47 -18.06 -12.50 -17.36
CA LEU A 47 -17.86 -13.05 -16.01
C LEU A 47 -16.79 -12.34 -15.16
N CYS A 48 -15.85 -11.62 -15.77
CA CYS A 48 -14.71 -11.05 -15.03
C CYS A 48 -15.07 -9.80 -14.22
N GLY A 49 -15.97 -8.95 -14.68
CA GLY A 49 -16.34 -7.69 -14.01
C GLY A 49 -17.15 -7.88 -12.71
N VAL A 50 -17.94 -8.95 -12.61
CA VAL A 50 -18.78 -9.24 -11.43
C VAL A 50 -17.93 -9.76 -10.26
N TRP A 51 -16.90 -10.55 -10.54
CA TRP A 51 -16.01 -11.11 -9.53
C TRP A 51 -15.10 -10.06 -8.87
N VAL A 52 -14.63 -9.07 -9.62
CA VAL A 52 -13.85 -7.94 -9.06
C VAL A 52 -14.68 -7.15 -8.05
N LEU A 53 -15.97 -6.91 -8.32
CA LEU A 53 -16.88 -6.22 -7.40
C LEU A 53 -17.28 -7.08 -6.20
N PHE A 54 -17.36 -8.40 -6.35
CA PHE A 54 -17.65 -9.32 -5.24
C PHE A 54 -16.45 -9.52 -4.34
N LEU A 55 -15.24 -9.63 -4.88
CA LEU A 55 -13.97 -9.69 -4.14
C LEU A 55 -13.69 -8.37 -3.40
N LEU A 56 -14.00 -7.22 -3.98
CA LEU A 56 -13.91 -5.91 -3.31
C LEU A 56 -14.77 -5.83 -2.02
N ARG A 57 -15.95 -6.46 -1.98
CA ARG A 57 -16.77 -6.51 -0.75
C ARG A 57 -16.26 -7.48 0.31
N VAL A 58 -15.61 -8.56 -0.09
CA VAL A 58 -15.15 -9.63 0.82
C VAL A 58 -13.77 -9.29 1.39
N VAL A 59 -12.88 -8.70 0.60
CA VAL A 59 -11.47 -8.48 0.95
C VAL A 59 -11.27 -7.28 1.90
N VAL A 60 -12.13 -6.29 1.90
CA VAL A 60 -12.00 -5.09 2.77
C VAL A 60 -12.23 -5.39 4.25
N PHE A 61 -12.89 -6.49 4.62
CA PHE A 61 -13.22 -6.84 6.02
C PHE A 61 -12.45 -8.04 6.57
N LEU A 62 -11.59 -8.69 5.79
CA LEU A 62 -10.88 -9.90 6.21
C LEU A 62 -9.45 -9.57 6.61
N GLN A 63 -8.99 -10.09 7.75
CA GLN A 63 -7.59 -10.12 8.11
C GLN A 63 -6.89 -11.13 7.18
N TYR A 64 -6.00 -10.65 6.32
CA TYR A 64 -5.35 -11.44 5.28
C TYR A 64 -4.61 -12.67 5.81
N ARG A 65 -3.97 -12.54 6.96
CA ARG A 65 -3.27 -13.63 7.64
C ARG A 65 -4.15 -14.85 7.96
N PHE A 66 -5.47 -14.68 8.08
CA PHE A 66 -6.40 -15.76 8.40
C PHE A 66 -7.22 -16.22 7.20
N PHE A 67 -7.49 -15.33 6.26
CA PHE A 67 -8.46 -15.58 5.19
C PHE A 67 -7.90 -15.33 3.79
N GLY A 68 -6.72 -14.74 3.66
CA GLY A 68 -6.15 -14.37 2.36
C GLY A 68 -5.63 -15.57 1.57
N GLU A 69 -4.95 -16.51 2.25
CA GLU A 69 -4.34 -17.65 1.58
C GLU A 69 -5.34 -18.53 0.81
N PRO A 70 -6.52 -18.92 1.34
CA PRO A 70 -7.50 -19.70 0.59
C PRO A 70 -7.95 -19.02 -0.71
N VAL A 71 -8.04 -17.67 -0.72
CA VAL A 71 -8.39 -16.90 -1.92
C VAL A 71 -7.27 -16.97 -2.95
N VAL A 72 -6.03 -16.74 -2.54
CA VAL A 72 -4.87 -16.85 -3.43
C VAL A 72 -4.73 -18.26 -4.00
N ALA A 73 -4.87 -19.29 -3.15
CA ALA A 73 -4.84 -20.69 -3.57
C ALA A 73 -5.90 -20.97 -4.66
N ALA A 74 -7.16 -20.57 -4.40
CA ALA A 74 -8.25 -20.76 -5.35
C ALA A 74 -7.99 -20.01 -6.68
N CYS A 75 -7.44 -18.80 -6.64
CA CYS A 75 -7.07 -18.05 -7.84
C CYS A 75 -6.00 -18.78 -8.65
N VAL A 76 -4.92 -19.22 -8.00
CA VAL A 76 -3.85 -19.97 -8.67
C VAL A 76 -4.35 -21.30 -9.22
N GLU A 77 -5.18 -22.04 -8.48
CA GLU A 77 -5.73 -23.31 -8.92
C GLU A 77 -6.62 -23.18 -10.16
N ASN A 78 -7.40 -22.11 -10.26
CA ASN A 78 -8.36 -21.89 -11.33
C ASN A 78 -7.85 -20.96 -12.45
N GLY A 79 -6.56 -20.62 -12.47
CA GLY A 79 -5.98 -19.76 -13.52
C GLY A 79 -6.49 -18.32 -13.48
N ALA A 80 -6.89 -17.81 -12.31
CA ALA A 80 -7.43 -16.46 -12.14
C ALA A 80 -6.37 -15.52 -11.52
N ASN A 81 -6.25 -14.30 -12.05
CA ASN A 81 -5.44 -13.27 -11.42
C ASN A 81 -6.08 -12.78 -10.12
N CYS A 82 -5.23 -12.41 -9.15
CA CYS A 82 -5.66 -11.89 -7.86
C CYS A 82 -4.96 -10.58 -7.53
N ILE A 83 -5.72 -9.61 -7.03
CA ILE A 83 -5.17 -8.40 -6.43
C ILE A 83 -5.78 -8.20 -5.05
N ASP A 84 -5.01 -7.67 -4.12
CA ASP A 84 -5.46 -7.38 -2.76
C ASP A 84 -4.91 -6.04 -2.25
N ILE A 85 -5.39 -5.60 -1.08
CA ILE A 85 -4.95 -4.38 -0.42
C ILE A 85 -4.24 -4.68 0.91
N SER A 86 -3.60 -5.83 1.03
CA SER A 86 -2.95 -6.25 2.27
C SER A 86 -1.80 -5.32 2.65
N GLY A 87 -1.83 -4.81 3.87
CA GLY A 87 -0.72 -4.14 4.53
C GLY A 87 0.04 -5.07 5.50
N GLU A 88 -0.07 -6.39 5.35
CA GLU A 88 0.52 -7.40 6.25
C GLU A 88 1.76 -8.05 5.61
N PRO A 89 3.00 -7.62 5.94
CA PRO A 89 4.20 -8.14 5.31
C PRO A 89 4.37 -9.66 5.46
N GLN A 90 3.88 -10.25 6.57
CA GLN A 90 3.91 -11.69 6.79
C GLN A 90 3.11 -12.44 5.73
N PHE A 91 1.88 -11.99 5.46
CA PHE A 91 1.03 -12.55 4.42
C PHE A 91 1.69 -12.43 3.03
N LEU A 92 2.22 -11.25 2.72
CA LEU A 92 2.86 -11.01 1.41
C LEU A 92 4.07 -11.92 1.17
N GLU A 93 4.92 -12.10 2.19
CA GLU A 93 6.08 -13.00 2.09
C GLU A 93 5.65 -14.48 2.04
N GLU A 94 4.61 -14.85 2.76
CA GLU A 94 4.08 -16.22 2.76
C GLU A 94 3.46 -16.57 1.40
N MET A 95 2.69 -15.66 0.79
CA MET A 95 2.12 -15.87 -0.55
C MET A 95 3.22 -15.99 -1.61
N TYR A 96 4.27 -15.16 -1.51
CA TYR A 96 5.43 -15.31 -2.37
C TYR A 96 6.08 -16.71 -2.23
N LEU A 97 6.35 -17.13 -1.01
CA LEU A 97 7.01 -18.41 -0.73
C LEU A 97 6.21 -19.62 -1.23
N LYS A 98 4.89 -19.59 -1.11
CA LYS A 98 4.01 -20.74 -1.42
C LYS A 98 3.55 -20.77 -2.87
N TYR A 99 3.37 -19.60 -3.50
CA TYR A 99 2.62 -19.52 -4.75
C TYR A 99 3.36 -18.87 -5.91
N HIS A 100 4.55 -18.26 -5.72
CA HIS A 100 5.24 -17.54 -6.79
C HIS A 100 5.50 -18.44 -8.00
N GLU A 101 6.14 -19.59 -7.80
CA GLU A 101 6.47 -20.54 -8.88
C GLU A 101 5.20 -21.12 -9.52
N LYS A 102 4.23 -21.56 -8.72
CA LYS A 102 2.97 -22.10 -9.22
C LYS A 102 2.16 -21.09 -10.04
N ALA A 103 2.16 -19.83 -9.62
CA ALA A 103 1.50 -18.75 -10.33
C ALA A 103 2.25 -18.43 -11.64
N ALA A 104 3.59 -18.47 -11.63
CA ALA A 104 4.42 -18.30 -12.82
C ALA A 104 4.16 -19.39 -13.86
N GLU A 105 4.13 -20.66 -13.45
CA GLU A 105 3.83 -21.81 -14.30
C GLU A 105 2.46 -21.70 -14.99
N LYS A 106 1.48 -21.15 -14.28
CA LYS A 106 0.11 -20.98 -14.79
C LYS A 106 -0.15 -19.64 -15.51
N GLY A 107 0.85 -18.77 -15.58
CA GLY A 107 0.69 -17.43 -16.15
C GLY A 107 -0.27 -16.51 -15.35
N VAL A 108 -0.44 -16.80 -14.04
CA VAL A 108 -1.34 -16.06 -13.14
C VAL A 108 -0.58 -14.99 -12.39
N TYR A 109 -1.16 -13.79 -12.27
CA TYR A 109 -0.59 -12.70 -11.49
C TYR A 109 -1.31 -12.55 -10.15
N ILE A 110 -0.54 -12.62 -9.07
CA ILE A 110 -0.98 -12.34 -7.70
C ILE A 110 -0.28 -11.07 -7.25
N ILE A 111 -1.01 -9.96 -7.15
CA ILE A 111 -0.43 -8.65 -6.85
C ILE A 111 -1.01 -8.13 -5.55
N GLY A 112 -0.24 -8.27 -4.48
CA GLY A 112 -0.64 -7.81 -3.15
C GLY A 112 -0.41 -6.32 -2.93
N SER A 113 -1.07 -5.76 -1.91
CA SER A 113 -0.86 -4.38 -1.47
C SER A 113 -1.27 -3.31 -2.49
N CYS A 114 -2.33 -3.51 -3.26
CA CYS A 114 -2.82 -2.56 -4.26
C CYS A 114 -3.68 -1.42 -3.65
N GLY A 115 -3.42 -1.02 -2.41
CA GLY A 115 -4.10 0.06 -1.70
C GLY A 115 -3.24 1.31 -1.46
N PHE A 116 -3.78 2.23 -0.65
CA PHE A 116 -3.10 3.46 -0.26
C PHE A 116 -1.76 3.21 0.44
N ASP A 117 -1.69 2.20 1.31
CA ASP A 117 -0.46 1.90 2.06
C ASP A 117 0.75 1.61 1.15
N THR A 118 0.54 1.41 -0.15
CA THR A 118 1.64 0.94 -0.99
C THR A 118 1.68 1.54 -2.39
N ILE A 119 0.56 1.60 -3.13
CA ILE A 119 0.59 2.11 -4.52
C ILE A 119 1.17 3.52 -4.59
N PRO A 120 0.72 4.51 -3.79
CA PRO A 120 1.31 5.85 -3.82
C PRO A 120 2.80 5.85 -3.46
N GLY A 121 3.23 5.01 -2.50
CA GLY A 121 4.62 4.90 -2.07
C GLY A 121 5.50 4.25 -3.14
N ASP A 122 5.14 3.06 -3.60
CA ASP A 122 5.93 2.26 -4.53
C ASP A 122 5.99 2.89 -5.93
N MET A 123 4.81 3.29 -6.47
CA MET A 123 4.74 4.01 -7.74
C MET A 123 5.32 5.43 -7.64
N GLY A 124 5.29 6.07 -6.46
CA GLY A 124 5.92 7.36 -6.20
C GLY A 124 7.44 7.31 -6.30
N VAL A 125 8.06 6.24 -5.81
CA VAL A 125 9.51 6.01 -5.99
C VAL A 125 9.84 5.83 -7.47
N LEU A 126 9.04 5.06 -8.23
CA LEU A 126 9.22 4.88 -9.66
C LEU A 126 9.02 6.18 -10.43
N TYR A 127 7.98 6.95 -10.12
CA TYR A 127 7.75 8.25 -10.71
C TYR A 127 8.93 9.21 -10.47
N THR A 128 9.46 9.23 -9.24
CA THR A 128 10.63 10.03 -8.89
C THR A 128 11.86 9.61 -9.71
N ARG A 129 12.08 8.31 -9.86
CA ARG A 129 13.15 7.74 -10.70
C ARG A 129 13.02 8.18 -12.16
N ASP A 130 11.83 8.05 -12.73
CA ASP A 130 11.59 8.31 -14.14
C ASP A 130 11.61 9.83 -14.49
N LYS A 131 11.49 10.69 -13.47
CA LYS A 131 11.57 12.16 -13.63
C LYS A 131 12.96 12.72 -13.33
N LEU A 132 13.84 11.97 -12.67
CA LEU A 132 15.23 12.35 -12.48
C LEU A 132 15.99 12.12 -13.79
N LYS A 133 16.79 13.10 -14.24
CA LYS A 133 17.78 12.92 -15.29
C LYS A 133 19.05 12.36 -14.67
N GLY A 134 19.34 11.08 -14.91
CA GLY A 134 20.46 10.38 -14.31
C GLY A 134 20.07 9.16 -13.50
N THR A 135 20.89 8.77 -12.51
CA THR A 135 20.69 7.57 -11.70
C THR A 135 20.20 7.93 -10.30
N LEU A 136 18.95 7.66 -10.00
CA LEU A 136 18.38 7.80 -8.65
C LEU A 136 18.91 6.67 -7.76
N THR A 137 19.46 7.01 -6.59
CA THR A 137 20.02 6.01 -5.66
C THR A 137 19.39 6.02 -4.28
N ALA A 138 18.74 7.11 -3.87
CA ALA A 138 18.07 7.21 -2.59
C ALA A 138 16.81 8.06 -2.66
N VAL A 139 15.76 7.65 -1.92
CA VAL A 139 14.51 8.39 -1.77
C VAL A 139 14.05 8.35 -0.31
N GLU A 140 13.70 9.50 0.21
CA GLU A 140 12.95 9.65 1.46
C GLU A 140 11.53 10.16 1.16
N SER A 141 10.51 9.49 1.68
CA SER A 141 9.12 9.94 1.53
C SER A 141 8.53 10.42 2.86
N PHE A 142 7.67 11.44 2.78
CA PHE A 142 7.04 12.07 3.94
C PHE A 142 5.52 12.15 3.71
N LEU A 143 4.78 11.31 4.42
CA LEU A 143 3.32 11.32 4.41
C LEU A 143 2.79 12.43 5.33
N LYS A 144 1.86 13.21 4.84
CA LYS A 144 1.03 14.14 5.59
C LYS A 144 -0.44 13.87 5.29
N VAL A 145 -1.21 13.59 6.33
CA VAL A 145 -2.68 13.49 6.24
C VAL A 145 -3.27 14.77 6.82
N LYS A 146 -4.12 15.43 6.04
CA LYS A 146 -4.89 16.60 6.48
C LYS A 146 -6.32 16.17 6.72
N SER A 147 -6.85 16.43 7.89
CA SER A 147 -8.26 16.22 8.23
C SER A 147 -9.01 17.56 8.28
N GLY A 148 -10.29 17.52 7.92
CA GLY A 148 -11.21 18.64 8.11
C GLY A 148 -11.57 18.85 9.59
N PRO A 149 -12.49 19.79 9.89
CA PRO A 149 -12.93 20.11 11.26
C PRO A 149 -13.57 18.92 11.99
N GLU A 150 -14.17 18.00 11.27
CA GLU A 150 -14.78 16.76 11.83
C GLU A 150 -13.71 15.71 12.24
N GLY A 151 -12.41 16.01 12.06
CA GLY A 151 -11.33 15.06 12.30
C GLY A 151 -11.28 13.93 11.28
N CYS A 152 -10.58 12.86 11.63
CA CYS A 152 -10.51 11.64 10.84
C CYS A 152 -10.50 10.41 11.72
N CYS A 153 -11.11 9.32 11.29
CA CYS A 153 -10.98 8.02 11.92
C CYS A 153 -10.86 6.91 10.85
N VAL A 154 -10.52 5.72 11.30
CA VAL A 154 -10.32 4.53 10.46
C VAL A 154 -11.06 3.37 11.13
N HIS A 155 -11.57 2.44 10.35
CA HIS A 155 -12.19 1.21 10.88
C HIS A 155 -11.18 0.35 11.63
N ASP A 156 -11.62 -0.32 12.68
CA ASP A 156 -10.79 -1.11 13.60
C ASP A 156 -10.07 -2.32 12.94
N GLY A 157 -10.43 -2.68 11.71
CA GLY A 157 -9.75 -3.69 10.92
C GLY A 157 -8.26 -3.40 10.74
N THR A 158 -7.90 -2.15 10.40
CA THR A 158 -6.50 -1.70 10.28
C THR A 158 -5.77 -1.77 11.63
N TRP A 159 -6.43 -1.40 12.72
CA TRP A 159 -5.89 -1.53 14.07
C TRP A 159 -5.58 -2.98 14.44
N LYS A 160 -6.50 -3.90 14.16
CA LYS A 160 -6.32 -5.34 14.40
C LYS A 160 -5.17 -5.90 13.58
N SER A 161 -5.05 -5.53 12.31
CA SER A 161 -3.91 -5.93 11.46
C SER A 161 -2.59 -5.43 12.04
N ALA A 162 -2.52 -4.19 12.54
CA ALA A 162 -1.34 -3.65 13.20
C ALA A 162 -0.99 -4.42 14.50
N VAL A 163 -1.98 -4.71 15.35
CA VAL A 163 -1.79 -5.48 16.60
C VAL A 163 -1.22 -6.87 16.30
N TYR A 164 -1.81 -7.59 15.36
CA TYR A 164 -1.37 -8.95 15.04
C TYR A 164 -0.07 -8.96 14.22
N GLY A 165 0.12 -8.03 13.31
CA GLY A 165 1.34 -7.92 12.51
C GLY A 165 2.57 -7.64 13.36
N LEU A 166 2.46 -6.74 14.35
CA LEU A 166 3.55 -6.46 15.30
C LEU A 166 3.81 -7.63 16.26
N ALA A 167 2.77 -8.35 16.67
CA ALA A 167 2.92 -9.54 17.51
C ALA A 167 3.65 -10.68 16.79
N ASP A 168 3.67 -10.69 15.44
CA ASP A 168 4.15 -11.79 14.60
C ASP A 168 5.44 -11.44 13.83
N GLN A 169 6.22 -10.50 14.31
CA GLN A 169 7.47 -10.08 13.64
C GLN A 169 8.51 -11.20 13.53
N ASP A 170 8.52 -12.12 14.47
CA ASP A 170 9.46 -13.26 14.43
C ASP A 170 9.14 -14.22 13.28
N ASN A 171 7.87 -14.41 12.98
CA ASN A 171 7.44 -15.17 11.80
C ASN A 171 7.89 -14.50 10.50
N LEU A 172 7.78 -13.19 10.40
CA LEU A 172 8.28 -12.44 9.25
C LEU A 172 9.77 -12.68 9.00
N ARG A 173 10.57 -12.68 10.07
CA ARG A 173 12.02 -12.98 9.98
C ARG A 173 12.25 -14.41 9.50
N LYS A 174 11.50 -15.39 10.01
CA LYS A 174 11.58 -16.80 9.59
C LYS A 174 11.20 -16.97 8.11
N LEU A 175 10.11 -16.34 7.66
CA LEU A 175 9.67 -16.37 6.26
C LEU A 175 10.75 -15.83 5.33
N ARG A 176 11.32 -14.66 5.63
CA ARG A 176 12.40 -14.04 4.84
C ARG A 176 13.66 -14.90 4.79
N LYS A 177 13.98 -15.59 5.89
CA LYS A 177 15.09 -16.55 5.93
C LYS A 177 14.81 -17.77 5.04
N LYS A 178 13.57 -18.29 5.03
CA LYS A 178 13.17 -19.41 4.17
C LYS A 178 13.21 -19.05 2.69
N ILE A 179 12.78 -17.85 2.33
CA ILE A 179 12.82 -17.35 0.95
C ILE A 179 14.27 -17.23 0.45
N GLY A 180 15.21 -16.93 1.37
CA GLY A 180 16.63 -16.87 1.02
C GLY A 180 16.99 -15.72 0.08
N TYR A 181 16.32 -14.58 0.24
CA TYR A 181 16.57 -13.41 -0.61
C TYR A 181 18.05 -13.02 -0.69
N ALA A 182 18.57 -12.90 -1.90
CA ALA A 182 19.87 -12.32 -2.13
C ALA A 182 19.90 -10.85 -1.62
N PRO A 183 21.02 -10.40 -1.02
CA PRO A 183 21.18 -9.01 -0.61
C PRO A 183 21.10 -8.08 -1.81
N VAL A 184 20.31 -7.03 -1.69
CA VAL A 184 20.31 -5.94 -2.68
C VAL A 184 21.44 -4.97 -2.31
N PRO A 185 22.38 -4.67 -3.24
CA PRO A 185 23.52 -3.79 -2.93
C PRO A 185 23.03 -2.37 -2.66
N VAL A 186 23.82 -1.65 -1.87
CA VAL A 186 23.69 -0.21 -1.72
C VAL A 186 24.50 0.45 -2.83
N VAL A 187 23.82 1.13 -3.73
CA VAL A 187 24.47 1.89 -4.80
C VAL A 187 24.53 3.36 -4.40
N GLY A 188 25.67 3.97 -4.60
CA GLY A 188 25.92 5.37 -4.22
C GLY A 188 26.04 5.60 -2.72
N ALA A 189 25.88 6.84 -2.30
CA ALA A 189 25.97 7.23 -0.89
C ALA A 189 24.87 6.52 -0.07
N LYS A 190 25.27 5.99 1.08
CA LYS A 190 24.33 5.30 1.98
C LYS A 190 23.34 6.29 2.57
N LEU A 191 22.05 6.02 2.40
CA LEU A 191 20.96 6.80 2.99
C LEU A 191 21.09 6.80 4.53
N LYS A 192 21.22 8.00 5.11
CA LYS A 192 21.33 8.15 6.57
C LYS A 192 19.98 7.88 7.21
N LYS A 193 19.94 6.91 8.11
CA LYS A 193 18.76 6.67 8.93
C LYS A 193 18.54 7.87 9.86
N ARG A 194 17.34 8.44 9.80
CA ARG A 194 16.90 9.45 10.76
C ARG A 194 16.52 8.78 12.08
N GLY A 195 16.57 9.55 13.19
CA GLY A 195 16.13 9.07 14.50
C GLY A 195 14.64 8.70 14.51
N PHE A 196 14.21 8.06 15.60
CA PHE A 196 12.79 7.69 15.76
C PHE A 196 11.87 8.92 15.81
N LEU A 197 12.35 10.05 16.32
CA LEU A 197 11.70 11.36 16.29
C LEU A 197 12.71 12.40 15.84
N PHE A 198 12.37 13.21 14.85
CA PHE A 198 13.21 14.31 14.38
C PHE A 198 12.37 15.49 13.87
N TYR A 199 12.94 16.68 13.94
CA TYR A 199 12.35 17.89 13.36
C TYR A 199 12.72 17.96 11.88
N ASN A 200 11.71 17.97 11.03
CA ASN A 200 11.89 18.14 9.59
C ASN A 200 11.82 19.63 9.25
N ARG A 201 12.93 20.19 8.78
CA ARG A 201 13.04 21.62 8.45
C ARG A 201 12.23 22.02 7.23
N GLU A 202 12.08 21.13 6.24
CA GLU A 202 11.33 21.37 5.01
C GLU A 202 9.84 21.59 5.30
N PHE A 203 9.27 20.78 6.19
CA PHE A 203 7.87 20.87 6.58
C PHE A 203 7.63 21.71 7.83
N LYS A 204 8.69 22.10 8.56
CA LYS A 204 8.64 22.78 9.87
C LYS A 204 7.79 22.00 10.89
N GLU A 205 7.86 20.69 10.85
CA GLU A 205 7.08 19.74 11.66
C GLU A 205 7.96 18.61 12.18
N TYR A 206 7.48 17.93 13.22
CA TYR A 206 8.11 16.70 13.68
C TYR A 206 7.67 15.51 12.83
N SER A 207 8.58 14.58 12.59
CA SER A 207 8.35 13.36 11.81
C SER A 207 8.86 12.15 12.56
N ILE A 208 8.19 11.01 12.32
CA ILE A 208 8.57 9.68 12.80
C ILE A 208 8.65 8.70 11.62
N PRO A 209 9.35 7.57 11.75
CA PRO A 209 9.29 6.52 10.74
C PRO A 209 7.85 6.05 10.49
N PHE A 210 7.50 5.86 9.23
CA PHE A 210 6.22 5.31 8.85
C PHE A 210 6.16 3.81 9.18
N MET A 211 5.14 3.40 9.91
CA MET A 211 5.00 2.04 10.44
C MET A 211 4.20 1.11 9.52
N GLY A 212 3.79 1.57 8.34
CA GLY A 212 3.05 0.80 7.34
C GLY A 212 3.91 -0.16 6.52
N ALA A 213 3.30 -0.78 5.52
CA ALA A 213 3.94 -1.77 4.66
C ALA A 213 4.89 -1.20 3.61
N ASP A 214 4.83 0.11 3.31
CA ASP A 214 5.53 0.80 2.22
C ASP A 214 6.99 0.39 2.08
N VAL A 215 7.78 0.55 3.17
CA VAL A 215 9.21 0.24 3.14
C VAL A 215 9.47 -1.23 2.77
N SER A 216 8.62 -2.14 3.23
CA SER A 216 8.72 -3.57 2.93
C SER A 216 8.42 -3.85 1.46
N VAL A 217 7.37 -3.22 0.94
CA VAL A 217 6.89 -3.45 -0.44
C VAL A 217 7.81 -2.76 -1.46
N VAL A 218 8.21 -1.51 -1.22
CA VAL A 218 9.23 -0.84 -2.06
C VAL A 218 10.52 -1.67 -2.13
N LYS A 219 10.99 -2.22 -1.01
CA LYS A 219 12.17 -3.09 -1.02
C LYS A 219 11.99 -4.37 -1.86
N ARG A 220 10.77 -4.91 -1.91
CA ARG A 220 10.47 -6.06 -2.80
C ARG A 220 10.52 -5.65 -4.26
N SER A 221 9.95 -4.48 -4.60
CA SER A 221 10.03 -3.92 -5.96
C SER A 221 11.47 -3.65 -6.37
N GLN A 222 12.28 -3.02 -5.50
CA GLN A 222 13.69 -2.74 -5.78
C GLN A 222 14.52 -4.02 -5.94
N ARG A 223 14.19 -5.08 -5.19
CA ARG A 223 14.82 -6.39 -5.40
C ARG A 223 14.49 -6.97 -6.76
N TYR A 224 13.21 -6.96 -7.14
CA TYR A 224 12.79 -7.41 -8.47
C TYR A 224 13.51 -6.65 -9.59
N PHE A 225 13.62 -5.34 -9.51
CA PHE A 225 14.35 -4.54 -10.49
C PHE A 225 15.82 -4.90 -10.57
N TYR A 226 16.45 -5.14 -9.41
CA TYR A 226 17.84 -5.53 -9.36
C TYR A 226 18.07 -6.96 -9.89
N THR A 227 17.28 -7.94 -9.45
CA THR A 227 17.50 -9.36 -9.78
C THR A 227 17.02 -9.73 -11.19
N GLU A 228 15.85 -9.22 -11.59
CA GLU A 228 15.20 -9.62 -12.84
C GLU A 228 15.47 -8.65 -14.00
N LEU A 229 15.62 -7.37 -13.71
CA LEU A 229 15.80 -6.34 -14.74
C LEU A 229 17.21 -5.76 -14.76
N GLN A 230 18.08 -6.11 -13.80
CA GLN A 230 19.44 -5.59 -13.64
C GLN A 230 19.50 -4.05 -13.53
N GLU A 231 18.41 -3.45 -13.01
CA GLU A 231 18.32 -2.02 -12.78
C GLU A 231 18.98 -1.63 -11.45
N THR A 232 19.49 -0.39 -11.37
CA THR A 232 20.09 0.15 -10.15
C THR A 232 19.04 0.26 -9.04
N PRO A 233 19.25 -0.40 -7.89
CA PRO A 233 18.27 -0.36 -6.80
C PRO A 233 18.32 0.98 -6.06
N VAL A 234 17.14 1.47 -5.68
CA VAL A 234 16.95 2.71 -4.93
C VAL A 234 16.80 2.40 -3.45
N GLN A 235 17.61 3.07 -2.61
CA GLN A 235 17.45 3.04 -1.16
C GLN A 235 16.19 3.82 -0.78
N TYR A 236 15.37 3.28 0.12
CA TYR A 236 14.10 3.91 0.49
C TYR A 236 13.87 3.96 1.99
N SER A 237 13.38 5.12 2.46
CA SER A 237 12.87 5.33 3.82
C SER A 237 11.58 6.13 3.78
N ALA A 238 10.61 5.74 4.60
CA ALA A 238 9.32 6.41 4.70
C ALA A 238 9.09 6.98 6.10
N TYR A 239 8.51 8.17 6.14
CA TYR A 239 8.21 8.91 7.36
C TYR A 239 6.79 9.47 7.32
N VAL A 240 6.24 9.82 8.48
CA VAL A 240 4.99 10.53 8.62
C VAL A 240 5.18 11.80 9.44
N ASN A 241 4.62 12.90 8.93
CA ASN A 241 4.61 14.20 9.60
C ASN A 241 3.47 14.22 10.64
N ILE A 242 3.82 14.53 11.89
CA ILE A 242 2.91 14.48 13.04
C ILE A 242 2.65 15.85 13.67
N GLY A 243 3.19 16.92 13.05
CA GLY A 243 2.97 18.29 13.47
C GLY A 243 3.84 18.71 14.65
N SER A 244 3.25 19.06 15.79
CA SER A 244 3.94 19.67 16.93
C SER A 244 4.68 18.66 17.81
N LEU A 245 5.65 19.15 18.63
CA LEU A 245 6.35 18.34 19.61
C LEU A 245 5.38 17.71 20.63
N GLY A 246 4.34 18.45 21.06
CA GLY A 246 3.33 17.92 21.98
C GLY A 246 2.58 16.73 21.39
N SER A 247 2.22 16.77 20.09
CA SER A 247 1.62 15.64 19.38
C SER A 247 2.57 14.46 19.29
N ALA A 248 3.86 14.74 19.04
CA ALA A 248 4.92 13.73 19.00
C ALA A 248 5.05 12.97 20.33
N ILE A 249 5.13 13.69 21.44
CA ILE A 249 5.26 13.10 22.78
C ILE A 249 4.03 12.23 23.12
N LYS A 250 2.81 12.72 22.84
CA LYS A 250 1.57 11.94 23.03
C LYS A 250 1.59 10.65 22.22
N LEU A 251 1.98 10.73 20.94
CA LEU A 251 2.04 9.56 20.06
C LEU A 251 3.12 8.56 20.51
N MET A 252 4.28 9.04 20.96
CA MET A 252 5.35 8.18 21.50
C MET A 252 4.89 7.42 22.74
N PHE A 253 4.22 8.11 23.67
CA PHE A 253 3.68 7.47 24.89
C PHE A 253 2.61 6.43 24.54
N ALA A 254 1.66 6.77 23.66
CA ALA A 254 0.63 5.84 23.20
C ALA A 254 1.26 4.64 22.45
N GLY A 255 2.25 4.88 21.61
CA GLY A 255 2.99 3.86 20.89
C GLY A 255 3.79 2.92 21.81
N PHE A 256 4.42 3.46 22.85
CA PHE A 256 5.09 2.65 23.88
C PHE A 256 4.12 1.72 24.61
N LEU A 257 2.99 2.25 25.08
CA LEU A 257 1.94 1.47 25.74
C LEU A 257 1.37 0.40 24.80
N PHE A 258 1.12 0.77 23.54
CA PHE A 258 0.66 -0.14 22.50
C PHE A 258 1.63 -1.30 22.30
N LEU A 259 2.93 -1.02 22.11
CA LEU A 259 3.97 -2.03 21.91
C LEU A 259 4.13 -2.95 23.13
N LEU A 260 3.99 -2.39 24.35
CA LEU A 260 4.00 -3.17 25.58
C LEU A 260 2.83 -4.16 25.61
N LEU A 261 1.61 -3.69 25.33
CA LEU A 261 0.41 -4.51 25.34
C LEU A 261 0.42 -5.58 24.24
N VAL A 262 0.93 -5.27 23.06
CA VAL A 262 1.03 -6.23 21.94
C VAL A 262 1.85 -7.47 22.29
N LYS A 263 2.85 -7.36 23.16
CA LYS A 263 3.67 -8.52 23.59
C LYS A 263 2.86 -9.60 24.29
N PHE A 264 1.84 -9.21 25.04
CA PHE A 264 1.06 -10.13 25.87
C PHE A 264 -0.26 -10.52 25.21
N SER A 265 -0.66 -11.79 25.31
CA SER A 265 -1.95 -12.28 24.79
C SER A 265 -3.14 -11.52 25.37
N PHE A 266 -3.11 -11.23 26.68
CA PHE A 266 -4.12 -10.43 27.35
C PHE A 266 -4.17 -9.00 26.77
N GLY A 267 -3.01 -8.36 26.59
CA GLY A 267 -2.92 -7.00 26.03
C GLY A 267 -3.49 -6.93 24.61
N ARG A 268 -3.19 -7.94 23.75
CA ARG A 268 -3.78 -8.03 22.41
C ARG A 268 -5.31 -8.16 22.45
N LYS A 269 -5.85 -8.96 23.38
CA LYS A 269 -7.30 -9.06 23.58
C LYS A 269 -7.92 -7.73 23.98
N LEU A 270 -7.27 -6.97 24.88
CA LEU A 270 -7.71 -5.63 25.28
C LEU A 270 -7.69 -4.65 24.12
N LEU A 271 -6.56 -4.56 23.40
CA LEU A 271 -6.40 -3.67 22.23
C LEU A 271 -7.46 -3.94 21.16
N THR A 272 -7.73 -5.22 20.85
CA THR A 272 -8.72 -5.58 19.82
C THR A 272 -10.17 -5.44 20.29
N LYS A 273 -10.43 -5.52 21.59
CA LYS A 273 -11.79 -5.37 22.15
C LYS A 273 -12.19 -3.90 22.29
N TYR A 274 -11.23 -3.01 22.63
CA TYR A 274 -11.45 -1.59 22.92
C TYR A 274 -10.57 -0.68 22.02
N PRO A 275 -10.68 -0.77 20.69
CA PRO A 275 -9.81 -0.01 19.77
C PRO A 275 -9.97 1.49 19.96
N GLU A 276 -11.19 1.99 20.16
CA GLU A 276 -11.49 3.41 20.33
C GLU A 276 -10.79 4.03 21.56
N PHE A 277 -10.81 3.31 22.68
CA PHE A 277 -10.16 3.77 23.91
C PHE A 277 -8.65 3.88 23.73
N PHE A 278 -8.00 2.82 23.20
CA PHE A 278 -6.53 2.77 23.05
C PHE A 278 -6.00 3.64 21.94
N SER A 279 -6.83 4.00 20.98
CA SER A 279 -6.47 4.88 19.86
C SER A 279 -6.97 6.32 20.00
N ALA A 280 -7.57 6.66 21.15
CA ALA A 280 -8.22 7.96 21.37
C ALA A 280 -9.21 8.32 20.24
N GLY A 281 -10.08 7.38 19.85
CA GLY A 281 -11.12 7.56 18.85
C GLY A 281 -10.62 7.54 17.40
N ARG A 282 -9.33 7.24 17.17
CA ARG A 282 -8.78 7.18 15.81
C ARG A 282 -9.17 5.91 15.05
N PHE A 283 -9.40 4.81 15.77
CA PHE A 283 -9.87 3.55 15.20
C PHE A 283 -11.19 3.17 15.85
N THR A 284 -12.24 3.09 15.03
CA THR A 284 -13.62 2.84 15.49
C THR A 284 -14.20 1.62 14.76
N LYS A 285 -15.24 1.02 15.32
CA LYS A 285 -15.94 -0.10 14.68
C LYS A 285 -16.79 0.35 13.50
N GLU A 286 -17.29 1.56 13.55
CA GLU A 286 -18.15 2.18 12.53
C GLU A 286 -17.33 2.69 11.34
N GLY A 287 -16.04 3.02 11.54
CA GLY A 287 -15.21 3.70 10.57
C GLY A 287 -15.58 5.20 10.40
N PRO A 288 -15.03 5.88 9.38
CA PRO A 288 -15.24 7.31 9.19
C PRO A 288 -16.62 7.64 8.65
N THR A 289 -17.16 8.76 9.08
CA THR A 289 -18.35 9.36 8.48
C THR A 289 -18.06 9.94 7.09
N GLN A 290 -19.10 10.18 6.29
CA GLN A 290 -18.94 10.81 4.97
C GLN A 290 -18.28 12.19 5.09
N LYS A 291 -18.65 13.01 6.08
CA LYS A 291 -18.05 14.34 6.30
C LYS A 291 -16.57 14.26 6.64
N GLN A 292 -16.15 13.27 7.43
CA GLN A 292 -14.74 13.02 7.72
C GLN A 292 -13.97 12.62 6.47
N MET A 293 -14.55 11.74 5.63
CA MET A 293 -13.95 11.35 4.36
C MET A 293 -13.83 12.52 3.39
N ASP A 294 -14.91 13.32 3.23
CA ASP A 294 -14.92 14.47 2.31
C ASP A 294 -13.92 15.57 2.75
N GLY A 295 -13.66 15.69 4.07
CA GLY A 295 -12.74 16.68 4.64
C GLY A 295 -11.28 16.20 4.75
N THR A 296 -11.00 14.94 4.43
CA THR A 296 -9.65 14.35 4.59
C THR A 296 -8.95 14.21 3.24
N SER A 297 -7.65 14.51 3.23
CA SER A 297 -6.76 14.33 2.08
C SER A 297 -5.37 13.93 2.54
N PHE A 298 -4.57 13.41 1.61
CA PHE A 298 -3.18 13.12 1.88
C PHE A 298 -2.24 13.75 0.86
N THR A 299 -0.99 13.91 1.28
CA THR A 299 0.15 14.25 0.43
C THR A 299 1.33 13.40 0.86
N ILE A 300 2.01 12.75 -0.08
CA ILE A 300 3.30 12.11 0.14
C ILE A 300 4.32 12.87 -0.69
N THR A 301 5.30 13.48 -0.03
CA THR A 301 6.40 14.18 -0.70
C THR A 301 7.63 13.28 -0.73
N PHE A 302 8.26 13.16 -1.88
CA PHE A 302 9.44 12.34 -2.11
C PHE A 302 10.64 13.23 -2.38
N PHE A 303 11.70 13.07 -1.60
CA PHE A 303 13.01 13.69 -1.84
C PHE A 303 13.93 12.62 -2.40
N GLY A 304 14.24 12.75 -3.69
CA GLY A 304 15.16 11.87 -4.40
C GLY A 304 16.55 12.49 -4.50
N GLU A 305 17.57 11.68 -4.28
CA GLU A 305 18.98 12.01 -4.48
C GLU A 305 19.63 11.00 -5.41
N GLY A 306 20.51 11.49 -6.29
CA GLY A 306 21.16 10.63 -7.28
C GLY A 306 22.35 11.28 -7.95
N TYR A 307 22.72 10.74 -9.09
CA TYR A 307 23.88 11.14 -9.88
C TYR A 307 23.44 11.54 -11.28
N SER A 308 24.03 12.60 -11.82
CA SER A 308 23.77 13.06 -13.18
C SER A 308 24.17 11.99 -14.21
N GLU A 309 23.66 12.12 -15.43
CA GLU A 309 24.02 11.24 -16.55
C GLU A 309 25.55 11.21 -16.74
N GLY A 310 26.08 9.99 -16.93
CA GLY A 310 27.52 9.76 -17.11
C GLY A 310 28.34 9.72 -15.84
N GLN A 311 27.79 10.03 -14.68
CA GLN A 311 28.49 9.93 -13.41
C GLN A 311 28.32 8.54 -12.79
N ASP A 312 29.44 7.91 -12.40
CA ASP A 312 29.42 6.62 -11.72
C ASP A 312 28.98 6.80 -10.25
N PRO A 313 27.86 6.16 -9.84
CA PRO A 313 27.40 6.23 -8.45
C PRO A 313 28.37 5.68 -7.40
N GLN A 314 29.35 4.86 -7.80
CA GLN A 314 30.37 4.32 -6.89
C GLN A 314 31.45 5.36 -6.56
N ASN A 315 31.61 6.37 -7.40
CA ASN A 315 32.63 7.39 -7.28
C ASN A 315 32.02 8.78 -7.04
N GLY A 316 32.01 9.23 -5.80
CA GLY A 316 31.59 10.58 -5.45
C GLY A 316 30.34 10.68 -4.59
N LYS A 317 29.85 11.91 -4.44
CA LYS A 317 28.63 12.23 -3.70
C LYS A 317 27.47 12.44 -4.70
N PRO A 318 26.22 12.16 -4.31
CA PRO A 318 25.06 12.55 -5.09
C PRO A 318 25.11 14.04 -5.43
N ASN A 319 24.87 14.38 -6.69
CA ASN A 319 24.97 15.76 -7.19
C ASN A 319 23.66 16.26 -7.80
N VAL A 320 22.64 15.41 -7.94
CA VAL A 320 21.31 15.80 -8.40
C VAL A 320 20.25 15.45 -7.36
N LYS A 321 19.27 16.35 -7.22
CA LYS A 321 18.14 16.20 -6.31
C LYS A 321 16.84 16.46 -7.07
N ILE A 322 15.80 15.75 -6.70
CA ILE A 322 14.45 15.96 -7.23
C ILE A 322 13.44 15.89 -6.09
N CYS A 323 12.40 16.72 -6.18
CA CYS A 323 11.26 16.65 -5.30
C CYS A 323 10.00 16.36 -6.09
N THR A 324 9.32 15.28 -5.75
CA THR A 324 8.02 14.89 -6.34
C THR A 324 6.98 14.72 -5.24
N GLU A 325 5.72 14.70 -5.62
CA GLU A 325 4.63 14.45 -4.68
C GLU A 325 3.55 13.57 -5.27
N VAL A 326 2.85 12.86 -4.39
CA VAL A 326 1.58 12.19 -4.69
C VAL A 326 0.52 12.73 -3.76
N LYS A 327 -0.56 13.26 -4.34
CA LYS A 327 -1.71 13.82 -3.61
C LYS A 327 -2.96 13.01 -3.91
N GLY A 328 -3.86 12.94 -2.94
CA GLY A 328 -5.15 12.30 -3.15
C GLY A 328 -6.15 12.61 -2.06
N PRO A 329 -7.38 12.13 -2.25
CA PRO A 329 -8.47 12.24 -1.29
C PRO A 329 -8.20 11.36 -0.06
N GLU A 330 -9.21 11.16 0.77
CA GLU A 330 -9.12 10.33 1.97
C GLU A 330 -8.45 8.96 1.68
N PRO A 331 -7.40 8.58 2.46
CA PRO A 331 -6.54 7.44 2.15
C PRO A 331 -7.24 6.08 2.08
N GLY A 332 -8.05 5.79 3.10
CA GLY A 332 -8.56 4.42 3.33
C GLY A 332 -9.77 4.05 2.48
N TYR A 333 -10.71 4.96 2.31
CA TYR A 333 -12.03 4.65 1.75
C TYR A 333 -12.31 5.34 0.41
N VAL A 334 -11.43 6.23 -0.02
CA VAL A 334 -11.51 6.90 -1.32
C VAL A 334 -10.29 6.57 -2.17
N ALA A 335 -9.07 6.84 -1.70
CA ALA A 335 -7.87 6.59 -2.47
C ALA A 335 -7.57 5.09 -2.63
N THR A 336 -7.76 4.28 -1.59
CA THR A 336 -7.55 2.81 -1.67
C THR A 336 -8.43 2.14 -2.73
N PRO A 337 -9.77 2.35 -2.77
CA PRO A 337 -10.59 1.82 -3.85
C PRO A 337 -10.19 2.31 -5.24
N ILE A 338 -9.81 3.60 -5.38
CA ILE A 338 -9.29 4.13 -6.64
C ILE A 338 -8.04 3.36 -7.07
N ALA A 339 -7.07 3.22 -6.17
CA ALA A 339 -5.81 2.53 -6.44
C ALA A 339 -6.05 1.07 -6.85
N MET A 340 -6.86 0.33 -6.09
CA MET A 340 -7.15 -1.08 -6.36
C MET A 340 -7.86 -1.28 -7.69
N VAL A 341 -8.86 -0.44 -8.00
CA VAL A 341 -9.60 -0.55 -9.28
C VAL A 341 -8.71 -0.21 -10.45
N GLN A 342 -7.88 0.85 -10.36
CA GLN A 342 -6.98 1.19 -11.44
C GLN A 342 -5.89 0.14 -11.62
N ALA A 343 -5.42 -0.50 -10.55
CA ALA A 343 -4.53 -1.66 -10.64
C ALA A 343 -5.19 -2.84 -11.37
N ALA A 344 -6.46 -3.15 -11.06
CA ALA A 344 -7.21 -4.20 -11.75
C ALA A 344 -7.41 -3.89 -13.25
N VAL A 345 -7.81 -2.66 -13.57
CA VAL A 345 -7.95 -2.21 -14.97
C VAL A 345 -6.62 -2.30 -15.70
N THR A 346 -5.54 -1.91 -15.05
CA THR A 346 -4.18 -1.97 -15.61
C THR A 346 -3.75 -3.41 -15.87
N LEU A 347 -4.00 -4.31 -14.91
CA LEU A 347 -3.71 -5.75 -15.07
C LEU A 347 -4.41 -6.34 -16.30
N LEU A 348 -5.62 -5.90 -16.60
CA LEU A 348 -6.42 -6.39 -17.74
C LEU A 348 -6.02 -5.73 -19.06
N GLN A 349 -5.75 -4.42 -19.07
CA GLN A 349 -5.57 -3.66 -20.31
C GLN A 349 -4.10 -3.55 -20.75
N ASP A 350 -3.17 -3.61 -19.81
CA ASP A 350 -1.74 -3.44 -20.08
C ASP A 350 -0.97 -4.77 -19.94
N SER A 351 -1.62 -5.89 -20.22
CA SER A 351 -1.05 -7.24 -20.03
C SER A 351 0.29 -7.46 -20.74
N ALA A 352 0.51 -6.80 -21.89
CA ALA A 352 1.78 -6.85 -22.62
C ALA A 352 2.96 -6.17 -21.90
N TYR A 353 2.69 -5.32 -20.92
CA TYR A 353 3.69 -4.56 -20.16
C TYR A 353 3.93 -5.09 -18.75
N LEU A 354 3.23 -6.16 -18.37
CA LEU A 354 3.43 -6.87 -17.10
C LEU A 354 4.75 -7.69 -17.17
N PRO A 355 5.25 -8.17 -16.02
CA PRO A 355 6.34 -9.16 -16.01
C PRO A 355 6.04 -10.32 -16.96
N LYS A 356 7.07 -10.81 -17.68
CA LYS A 356 6.90 -11.85 -18.72
C LYS A 356 6.25 -13.14 -18.23
N GLN A 357 6.42 -13.45 -16.96
CA GLN A 357 5.81 -14.62 -16.33
C GLN A 357 4.81 -14.18 -15.27
N GLY A 358 3.77 -14.98 -15.06
CA GLY A 358 2.95 -14.87 -13.86
C GLY A 358 3.77 -14.96 -12.58
N GLY A 359 3.15 -14.86 -11.43
CA GLY A 359 3.87 -14.91 -10.15
C GLY A 359 3.24 -14.02 -9.10
N VAL A 360 3.89 -13.92 -7.93
CA VAL A 360 3.49 -13.05 -6.83
C VAL A 360 4.37 -11.81 -6.82
N TYR A 361 3.78 -10.64 -7.06
CA TYR A 361 4.49 -9.38 -7.25
C TYR A 361 4.02 -8.29 -6.28
N SER A 362 4.89 -7.30 -6.04
CA SER A 362 4.52 -6.00 -5.50
C SER A 362 3.95 -5.10 -6.61
N PRO A 363 3.21 -4.03 -6.28
CA PRO A 363 2.64 -3.14 -7.29
C PRO A 363 3.71 -2.52 -8.21
N GLY A 364 4.81 -2.01 -7.65
CA GLY A 364 5.90 -1.44 -8.43
C GLY A 364 6.53 -2.45 -9.38
N ALA A 365 6.76 -3.69 -8.94
CA ALA A 365 7.29 -4.75 -9.79
C ALA A 365 6.33 -5.11 -10.93
N ALA A 366 5.02 -5.22 -10.62
CA ALA A 366 4.01 -5.59 -11.60
C ALA A 366 3.73 -4.47 -12.62
N PHE A 367 3.64 -3.21 -12.15
CA PHE A 367 3.07 -2.12 -12.94
C PHE A 367 4.09 -1.07 -13.41
N SER A 368 5.40 -1.27 -13.19
CA SER A 368 6.45 -0.29 -13.52
C SER A 368 6.44 0.19 -14.97
N LYS A 369 6.06 -0.66 -15.92
CA LYS A 369 6.05 -0.36 -17.37
C LYS A 369 4.65 -0.08 -17.91
N THR A 370 3.64 0.00 -17.05
CA THR A 370 2.23 0.16 -17.41
C THR A 370 1.77 1.62 -17.33
N LYS A 371 0.52 1.86 -17.72
CA LYS A 371 -0.13 3.18 -17.62
C LYS A 371 -0.86 3.40 -16.28
N LEU A 372 -0.46 2.71 -15.20
CA LEU A 372 -1.14 2.82 -13.91
C LEU A 372 -1.12 4.26 -13.37
N ILE A 373 0.02 4.95 -13.42
CA ILE A 373 0.15 6.35 -12.95
C ILE A 373 -0.79 7.28 -13.73
N ASP A 374 -0.87 7.12 -15.06
CA ASP A 374 -1.77 7.95 -15.88
C ASP A 374 -3.26 7.74 -15.52
N ARG A 375 -3.63 6.50 -15.18
CA ARG A 375 -4.98 6.18 -14.75
C ARG A 375 -5.27 6.74 -13.36
N LEU A 376 -4.33 6.65 -12.44
CA LEU A 376 -4.43 7.21 -11.10
C LEU A 376 -4.62 8.74 -11.15
N ASN A 377 -3.80 9.43 -11.96
CA ASN A 377 -3.91 10.88 -12.18
C ASN A 377 -5.30 11.29 -12.67
N LYS A 378 -5.89 10.52 -13.59
CA LYS A 378 -7.25 10.78 -14.10
C LYS A 378 -8.34 10.55 -13.05
N CYS A 379 -8.04 9.81 -12.00
CA CYS A 379 -8.99 9.43 -10.94
C CYS A 379 -8.76 10.17 -9.62
N GLY A 380 -7.86 11.17 -9.58
CA GLY A 380 -7.67 12.04 -8.42
C GLY A 380 -6.61 11.57 -7.42
N VAL A 381 -5.77 10.60 -7.81
CA VAL A 381 -4.50 10.31 -7.13
C VAL A 381 -3.39 10.82 -8.03
N GLU A 382 -2.91 12.04 -7.74
CA GLU A 382 -2.11 12.84 -8.65
C GLU A 382 -0.62 12.77 -8.33
N PHE A 383 0.18 12.45 -9.34
CA PHE A 383 1.64 12.42 -9.29
C PHE A 383 2.20 13.64 -9.99
N SER A 384 3.02 14.43 -9.31
CA SER A 384 3.59 15.67 -9.85
C SER A 384 5.03 15.91 -9.41
N VAL A 385 5.75 16.71 -10.18
CA VAL A 385 7.10 17.20 -9.85
C VAL A 385 6.95 18.57 -9.19
N ILE A 386 7.49 18.73 -7.97
CA ILE A 386 7.46 20.00 -7.24
C ILE A 386 8.65 20.87 -7.65
N SER A 387 9.86 20.29 -7.63
CA SER A 387 11.06 20.98 -8.09
C SER A 387 11.82 20.06 -9.04
N LYS A 388 12.27 20.63 -10.15
CA LYS A 388 13.16 19.94 -11.09
C LYS A 388 14.56 19.85 -10.50
N PRO A 389 15.37 18.89 -10.93
CA PRO A 389 16.75 18.79 -10.49
C PRO A 389 17.48 20.11 -10.78
N GLU A 390 18.03 20.74 -9.75
CA GLU A 390 19.09 21.73 -9.91
C GLU A 390 20.39 20.94 -10.20
N VAL A 391 20.99 21.21 -11.34
CA VAL A 391 22.25 20.60 -11.77
C VAL A 391 23.39 21.38 -11.15
#